data_32f5bc3f35b29a97d0caac31e156fe8b
#
_entry.id   32f5bc3f35b29a97d0caac31e156fe8b
#
_cell.length_a   1.000
_cell.length_b   1.000
_cell.length_c   1.000
_cell.angle_alpha   90.00
_cell.angle_beta   90.00
_cell.angle_gamma   90.00
#
_symmetry.space_group_name_H-M   'P 1'
#
loop_
_entity.id
_entity.type
_entity.pdbx_description
1 polymer ?
#
loop_
_entity_poly.entity_id
_entity_poly.type
_entity_poly.pdbx_seq_one_letter_code
_entity_poly.pdbx_strand_id
1 'polypeptide(L)'
;MSKIRMLRNTLDRRQLMGGAIAAMALGYAGSALGQSSPKPQKGGSLRVGIAGGGPTDSLDPHSAITPADIARVLNLYDGLGDDNEQAEYRPLLAEEFEVNPSATEWTIRIKQGAEFHNGKTIGADDVAYTIRRIIDPKNPRNVAPLMRSIDPTQIVKLDDRTIRLKLRRPDAALRDAFRVLSTGVVPVDFDPKSPVGSGPFKLDQFVPGEQSTFKRFENYHGQAPYVDELVLIDLPDDVARVNALLGGQVHAIEGLPYSQIPVVSANSSFKVLTSKAGSFRPFTMRVDKPPFDDVRVRQALRLLVDREQLVKLAFFGHGRVAYDAYSPNDPCFDTSLVRERDVKEARSLLARAGHSNLQLELATTAAAPGLLEASQIFAEQAREGDVTINVKRLDQGGFFAEYTNWPFAVDYWTNNPYLNQVALGELATSPLNPTRFSDEEFTRLNDLARAELDQNRRCELVHQMQRISFERGGLIIWGYPDTIDAHSAQIGGLEPDLTGWGLNRYKFKKAYFVA
;
A
#
# COMPACT_ATOMS: atom_id res chain seq x y z
N MET A 1 95.36 -18.71 -15.12
CA MET A 1 94.07 -19.38 -15.32
C MET A 1 93.18 -19.06 -14.16
N SER A 2 92.30 -18.11 -14.27
CA SER A 2 91.05 -18.02 -13.53
C SER A 2 90.23 -16.82 -14.04
N LYS A 3 89.04 -17.07 -14.46
CA LYS A 3 88.12 -16.10 -15.09
C LYS A 3 87.36 -15.30 -14.01
N ILE A 4 87.55 -13.98 -14.02
CA ILE A 4 86.72 -13.04 -13.27
C ILE A 4 85.46 -12.74 -14.10
N ARG A 5 84.30 -13.02 -13.54
CA ARG A 5 83.00 -12.74 -14.13
C ARG A 5 82.43 -11.48 -13.46
N MET A 6 82.36 -10.36 -14.22
CA MET A 6 81.64 -9.15 -13.78
C MET A 6 80.14 -9.39 -13.86
N LEU A 7 79.45 -9.16 -12.75
CA LEU A 7 77.98 -9.03 -12.69
C LEU A 7 77.64 -7.57 -12.95
N ARG A 8 76.99 -7.32 -14.10
CA ARG A 8 76.28 -6.06 -14.38
C ARG A 8 74.90 -6.13 -13.74
N ASN A 9 74.60 -5.32 -12.73
CA ASN A 9 73.25 -5.05 -12.23
C ASN A 9 72.58 -4.06 -13.16
N THR A 10 71.63 -4.51 -13.94
CA THR A 10 70.65 -3.67 -14.63
C THR A 10 69.43 -3.50 -13.74
N LEU A 11 69.34 -2.30 -13.19
CA LEU A 11 68.07 -1.91 -12.49
C LEU A 11 66.91 -1.85 -13.50
N ASP A 12 65.89 -2.65 -13.25
CA ASP A 12 64.70 -2.75 -14.08
C ASP A 12 63.81 -1.51 -13.87
N ARG A 13 63.34 -0.93 -14.99
CA ARG A 13 62.49 0.25 -15.03
C ARG A 13 61.16 0.08 -14.25
N ARG A 14 60.85 -1.13 -13.84
CA ARG A 14 59.65 -1.43 -13.04
C ARG A 14 59.78 -1.08 -11.56
N GLN A 15 61.00 -0.96 -11.04
CA GLN A 15 61.21 -0.60 -9.63
C GLN A 15 61.23 0.92 -9.38
N LEU A 16 61.38 1.73 -10.40
CA LEU A 16 61.31 3.20 -10.29
C LEU A 16 59.87 3.75 -10.37
N MET A 17 58.91 2.96 -10.85
CA MET A 17 57.49 3.38 -10.87
C MET A 17 56.72 2.97 -9.62
N GLY A 18 57.22 2.06 -8.79
CA GLY A 18 56.58 1.66 -7.53
C GLY A 18 56.74 2.67 -6.40
N GLY A 19 57.78 3.52 -6.45
CA GLY A 19 58.05 4.52 -5.42
C GLY A 19 57.26 5.83 -5.53
N ALA A 20 56.79 6.17 -6.74
CA ALA A 20 56.06 7.41 -6.97
C ALA A 20 54.53 7.28 -6.72
N ILE A 21 54.01 6.05 -6.75
CA ILE A 21 52.57 5.80 -6.49
C ILE A 21 52.30 5.70 -4.98
N ALA A 22 53.29 5.30 -4.17
CA ALA A 22 53.11 5.24 -2.72
C ALA A 22 53.14 6.63 -2.03
N ALA A 23 53.74 7.63 -2.66
CA ALA A 23 53.80 8.99 -2.12
C ALA A 23 52.53 9.83 -2.47
N MET A 24 51.78 9.47 -3.52
CA MET A 24 50.50 10.12 -3.83
C MET A 24 49.28 9.49 -3.12
N ALA A 25 49.39 8.28 -2.60
CA ALA A 25 48.33 7.64 -1.83
C ALA A 25 48.24 8.14 -0.36
N LEU A 26 49.27 8.79 0.15
CA LEU A 26 49.29 9.37 1.51
C LEU A 26 48.80 10.83 1.57
N GLY A 27 48.56 11.49 0.42
CA GLY A 27 48.06 12.86 0.33
C GLY A 27 46.53 12.98 0.17
N TYR A 28 45.80 11.88 -0.11
CA TYR A 28 44.33 11.84 -0.26
C TYR A 28 43.58 11.16 0.90
N ALA A 29 44.27 10.79 1.96
CA ALA A 29 43.66 10.21 3.16
C ALA A 29 43.20 11.26 4.19
N GLY A 30 43.13 12.52 3.81
CA GLY A 30 42.73 13.59 4.71
C GLY A 30 41.61 14.42 4.14
N SER A 31 40.39 13.90 4.02
CA SER A 31 39.09 14.62 4.00
C SER A 31 37.93 13.70 3.61
N ALA A 32 37.94 12.44 4.00
CA ALA A 32 36.67 11.78 4.27
C ALA A 32 36.20 12.34 5.62
N LEU A 33 35.74 13.59 5.62
CA LEU A 33 34.78 14.06 6.62
C LEU A 33 33.58 13.13 6.47
N GLY A 34 33.58 12.07 7.29
CA GLY A 34 32.39 11.26 7.46
C GLY A 34 31.25 12.22 7.74
N GLN A 35 30.33 12.36 6.79
CA GLN A 35 29.01 12.87 7.10
C GLN A 35 28.48 11.93 8.17
N SER A 36 28.67 12.31 9.43
CA SER A 36 28.04 11.63 10.55
C SER A 36 26.54 11.64 10.23
N SER A 37 25.97 10.46 10.02
CA SER A 37 24.52 10.36 9.89
C SER A 37 23.88 11.16 11.03
N PRO A 38 22.93 12.06 10.73
CA PRO A 38 22.35 12.92 11.74
C PRO A 38 21.85 12.06 12.91
N LYS A 39 22.23 12.43 14.12
CA LYS A 39 21.87 11.65 15.31
C LYS A 39 20.40 11.92 15.66
N PRO A 40 19.60 10.87 15.90
CA PRO A 40 18.24 11.03 16.37
C PRO A 40 18.19 11.77 17.70
N GLN A 41 17.43 12.86 17.77
CA GLN A 41 17.08 13.52 19.03
C GLN A 41 15.79 12.92 19.58
N LYS A 42 15.75 12.70 20.91
CA LYS A 42 14.54 12.34 21.63
C LYS A 42 13.81 13.59 22.10
N GLY A 43 12.48 13.51 22.10
CA GLY A 43 11.63 14.59 22.58
C GLY A 43 11.04 15.44 21.47
N GLY A 44 10.24 16.42 21.86
CA GLY A 44 9.58 17.34 20.97
C GLY A 44 8.21 16.89 20.46
N SER A 45 7.53 17.80 19.74
CA SER A 45 6.19 17.58 19.17
C SER A 45 6.29 17.50 17.65
N LEU A 46 5.99 16.34 17.07
CA LEU A 46 5.90 16.13 15.62
C LEU A 46 4.51 16.51 15.12
N ARG A 47 4.41 17.51 14.26
CA ARG A 47 3.16 17.95 13.63
C ARG A 47 3.12 17.49 12.18
N VAL A 48 2.03 16.81 11.78
CA VAL A 48 1.88 16.21 10.45
C VAL A 48 0.56 16.62 9.85
N GLY A 49 0.59 17.16 8.64
CA GLY A 49 -0.60 17.44 7.84
C GLY A 49 -1.02 16.21 7.06
N ILE A 50 -2.24 15.75 7.30
CA ILE A 50 -2.81 14.56 6.64
C ILE A 50 -3.90 14.98 5.66
N ALA A 51 -3.96 14.32 4.51
CA ALA A 51 -5.03 14.51 3.54
C ALA A 51 -6.35 13.94 4.08
N GLY A 52 -7.44 14.70 3.95
CA GLY A 52 -8.75 14.27 4.44
C GLY A 52 -9.06 14.82 5.82
N GLY A 53 -10.00 14.19 6.49
CA GLY A 53 -10.60 14.65 7.74
C GLY A 53 -12.00 15.24 7.55
N GLY A 54 -12.88 15.02 8.51
CA GLY A 54 -14.24 15.54 8.49
C GLY A 54 -15.03 15.22 9.77
N PRO A 55 -16.28 15.69 9.86
CA PRO A 55 -17.10 15.53 11.06
C PRO A 55 -17.42 14.07 11.43
N THR A 56 -17.23 13.16 10.48
CA THR A 56 -17.49 11.72 10.64
C THR A 56 -16.25 10.91 10.97
N ASP A 57 -15.11 11.58 11.19
CA ASP A 57 -13.85 10.92 11.56
C ASP A 57 -14.01 10.03 12.79
N SER A 58 -13.27 8.94 12.79
CA SER A 58 -13.40 7.89 13.78
C SER A 58 -12.05 7.40 14.31
N LEU A 59 -12.07 6.95 15.56
CA LEU A 59 -10.94 6.24 16.19
C LEU A 59 -11.18 4.72 16.27
N ASP A 60 -12.20 4.19 15.60
CA ASP A 60 -12.46 2.75 15.50
C ASP A 60 -11.49 2.11 14.48
N PRO A 61 -10.53 1.26 14.92
CA PRO A 61 -9.54 0.70 14.02
C PRO A 61 -10.16 -0.18 12.93
N HIS A 62 -11.34 -0.73 13.14
CA HIS A 62 -11.97 -1.67 12.20
C HIS A 62 -12.90 -0.98 11.18
N SER A 63 -13.04 0.34 11.26
CA SER A 63 -13.90 1.15 10.37
C SER A 63 -13.13 2.27 9.66
N ALA A 64 -11.83 2.44 9.93
CA ALA A 64 -11.00 3.47 9.31
C ALA A 64 -10.87 3.26 7.80
N ILE A 65 -11.20 4.30 7.03
CA ILE A 65 -11.15 4.29 5.55
C ILE A 65 -10.47 5.53 4.97
N THR A 66 -10.51 6.67 5.68
CA THR A 66 -9.85 7.90 5.24
C THR A 66 -8.37 7.89 5.63
N PRO A 67 -7.48 8.58 4.90
CA PRO A 67 -6.08 8.74 5.31
C PRO A 67 -5.93 9.25 6.74
N ALA A 68 -6.75 10.22 7.15
CA ALA A 68 -6.73 10.79 8.49
C ALA A 68 -7.07 9.75 9.57
N ASP A 69 -8.15 8.97 9.38
CA ASP A 69 -8.51 7.89 10.32
C ASP A 69 -7.43 6.81 10.37
N ILE A 70 -6.89 6.42 9.20
CA ILE A 70 -5.84 5.40 9.10
C ILE A 70 -4.58 5.85 9.82
N ALA A 71 -4.14 7.12 9.63
CA ALA A 71 -2.99 7.67 10.34
C ALA A 71 -3.18 7.63 11.87
N ARG A 72 -4.39 7.94 12.37
CA ARG A 72 -4.74 7.88 13.79
C ARG A 72 -4.67 6.46 14.31
N VAL A 73 -5.38 5.53 13.66
CA VAL A 73 -5.50 4.14 14.18
C VAL A 73 -4.20 3.37 14.12
N LEU A 74 -3.31 3.64 13.15
CA LEU A 74 -2.00 3.01 13.06
C LEU A 74 -1.01 3.47 14.13
N ASN A 75 -1.27 4.61 14.78
CA ASN A 75 -0.47 5.07 15.90
C ASN A 75 -1.09 4.72 17.26
N LEU A 76 -2.41 4.46 17.29
CA LEU A 76 -3.13 4.04 18.51
C LEU A 76 -3.11 2.53 18.73
N TYR A 77 -3.14 1.71 17.66
CA TYR A 77 -3.35 0.27 17.80
C TYR A 77 -2.28 -0.51 17.04
N ASP A 78 -1.85 -1.60 17.63
CA ASP A 78 -1.07 -2.61 16.93
C ASP A 78 -1.95 -3.79 16.50
N GLY A 79 -1.67 -4.34 15.32
CA GLY A 79 -2.25 -5.59 14.84
C GLY A 79 -1.45 -6.81 15.28
N LEU A 80 -1.91 -8.01 14.94
CA LEU A 80 -1.13 -9.24 15.16
C LEU A 80 0.11 -9.28 14.29
N GLY A 81 0.02 -8.81 13.05
CA GLY A 81 1.11 -8.65 12.10
C GLY A 81 1.16 -7.24 11.53
N ASP A 82 2.21 -6.95 10.81
CA ASP A 82 2.48 -5.66 10.14
C ASP A 82 3.31 -5.90 8.89
N ASP A 83 3.50 -4.87 8.07
CA ASP A 83 4.45 -4.87 6.96
C ASP A 83 5.73 -4.11 7.34
N ASN A 84 6.86 -4.55 6.77
CA ASN A 84 8.04 -3.71 6.68
C ASN A 84 7.95 -2.74 5.49
N GLU A 85 8.98 -1.93 5.27
CA GLU A 85 9.04 -0.95 4.19
C GLU A 85 9.04 -1.58 2.79
N GLN A 86 9.38 -2.87 2.68
CA GLN A 86 9.36 -3.68 1.45
C GLN A 86 8.00 -4.35 1.22
N ALA A 87 6.98 -4.03 2.03
CA ALA A 87 5.66 -4.67 2.04
C ALA A 87 5.73 -6.18 2.34
N GLU A 88 6.74 -6.62 3.10
CA GLU A 88 6.86 -8.00 3.57
C GLU A 88 6.25 -8.14 4.97
N TYR A 89 5.59 -9.27 5.20
CA TYR A 89 5.00 -9.58 6.50
C TYR A 89 6.06 -9.60 7.62
N ARG A 90 5.73 -8.99 8.75
CA ARG A 90 6.44 -9.15 10.03
C ARG A 90 5.47 -9.37 11.18
N PRO A 91 5.83 -10.18 12.19
CA PRO A 91 5.04 -10.30 13.41
C PRO A 91 5.07 -8.98 14.20
N LEU A 92 3.95 -8.63 14.85
CA LEU A 92 3.84 -7.43 15.69
C LEU A 92 3.38 -7.80 17.11
N LEU A 93 2.07 -7.94 17.38
CA LEU A 93 1.58 -8.50 18.65
C LEU A 93 1.59 -10.02 18.67
N ALA A 94 1.51 -10.68 17.53
CA ALA A 94 1.75 -12.12 17.48
C ALA A 94 3.26 -12.41 17.57
N GLU A 95 3.61 -13.34 18.42
CA GLU A 95 4.95 -13.92 18.51
C GLU A 95 5.12 -15.02 17.44
N GLU A 96 4.05 -15.80 17.21
CA GLU A 96 4.08 -16.93 16.32
C GLU A 96 2.71 -17.20 15.66
N PHE A 97 2.75 -17.68 14.43
CA PHE A 97 1.62 -18.22 13.70
C PHE A 97 1.97 -19.62 13.22
N GLU A 98 1.22 -20.61 13.68
CA GLU A 98 1.34 -22.00 13.22
C GLU A 98 0.09 -22.41 12.45
N VAL A 99 0.29 -23.11 11.34
CA VAL A 99 -0.79 -23.67 10.53
C VAL A 99 -0.64 -25.19 10.45
N ASN A 100 -1.76 -25.92 10.55
CA ASN A 100 -1.73 -27.37 10.39
C ASN A 100 -1.54 -27.77 8.90
N PRO A 101 -1.10 -29.01 8.60
CA PRO A 101 -0.83 -29.45 7.24
C PRO A 101 -2.02 -29.38 6.27
N SER A 102 -3.26 -29.36 6.78
CA SER A 102 -4.46 -29.22 5.96
C SER A 102 -4.92 -27.76 5.79
N ALA A 103 -4.19 -26.80 6.34
CA ALA A 103 -4.53 -25.36 6.36
C ALA A 103 -5.95 -25.05 6.91
N THR A 104 -6.48 -25.91 7.78
CA THR A 104 -7.81 -25.79 8.39
C THR A 104 -7.79 -25.33 9.84
N GLU A 105 -6.62 -25.19 10.42
CA GLU A 105 -6.43 -24.75 11.80
C GLU A 105 -5.18 -23.88 11.92
N TRP A 106 -5.32 -22.75 12.59
CA TRP A 106 -4.23 -21.84 12.94
C TRP A 106 -4.12 -21.72 14.45
N THR A 107 -2.89 -21.77 14.96
CA THR A 107 -2.56 -21.41 16.33
C THR A 107 -1.78 -20.11 16.33
N ILE A 108 -2.21 -19.14 17.13
CA ILE A 108 -1.60 -17.82 17.25
C ILE A 108 -1.17 -17.62 18.68
N ARG A 109 0.12 -17.36 18.89
CA ARG A 109 0.70 -17.02 20.19
C ARG A 109 0.95 -15.53 20.26
N ILE A 110 0.50 -14.89 21.34
CA ILE A 110 0.62 -13.46 21.60
C ILE A 110 1.92 -13.18 22.34
N LYS A 111 2.60 -12.09 21.99
CA LYS A 111 3.83 -11.62 22.61
C LYS A 111 3.63 -11.40 24.12
N GLN A 112 4.59 -11.85 24.90
CA GLN A 112 4.55 -11.67 26.36
C GLN A 112 4.79 -10.20 26.74
N GLY A 113 4.04 -9.70 27.73
CA GLY A 113 4.26 -8.38 28.32
C GLY A 113 3.80 -7.20 27.46
N ALA A 114 3.08 -7.44 26.36
CA ALA A 114 2.42 -6.37 25.64
C ALA A 114 1.20 -5.86 26.42
N GLU A 115 1.05 -4.54 26.51
CA GLU A 115 0.00 -3.88 27.29
C GLU A 115 -0.81 -2.92 26.44
N PHE A 116 -2.07 -2.75 26.81
CA PHE A 116 -2.89 -1.63 26.36
C PHE A 116 -2.51 -0.33 27.09
N HIS A 117 -2.93 0.81 26.55
CA HIS A 117 -2.67 2.14 27.08
C HIS A 117 -3.19 2.37 28.53
N ASN A 118 -4.10 1.52 29.00
CA ASN A 118 -4.62 1.52 30.36
C ASN A 118 -3.88 0.58 31.33
N GLY A 119 -2.79 -0.06 30.87
CA GLY A 119 -1.98 -0.98 31.67
C GLY A 119 -2.50 -2.43 31.73
N LYS A 120 -3.64 -2.73 31.07
CA LYS A 120 -4.12 -4.11 30.95
C LYS A 120 -3.21 -4.89 29.99
N THR A 121 -2.74 -6.06 30.41
CA THR A 121 -2.00 -6.98 29.53
C THR A 121 -2.88 -7.49 28.39
N ILE A 122 -2.34 -7.52 27.17
CA ILE A 122 -3.02 -8.04 25.99
C ILE A 122 -3.00 -9.57 26.04
N GLY A 123 -4.17 -10.18 25.93
CA GLY A 123 -4.33 -11.62 26.04
C GLY A 123 -5.15 -12.24 24.91
N ALA A 124 -5.27 -13.57 24.99
CA ALA A 124 -6.02 -14.38 24.05
C ALA A 124 -7.50 -13.95 23.93
N ASP A 125 -8.12 -13.50 25.02
CA ASP A 125 -9.51 -13.02 25.01
C ASP A 125 -9.68 -11.76 24.16
N ASP A 126 -8.71 -10.83 24.21
CA ASP A 126 -8.75 -9.59 23.43
C ASP A 126 -8.61 -9.86 21.93
N VAL A 127 -7.72 -10.78 21.56
CA VAL A 127 -7.55 -11.19 20.16
C VAL A 127 -8.79 -11.94 19.65
N ALA A 128 -9.33 -12.85 20.44
CA ALA A 128 -10.57 -13.56 20.10
C ALA A 128 -11.75 -12.59 19.93
N TYR A 129 -11.88 -11.61 20.84
CA TYR A 129 -12.88 -10.55 20.74
C TYR A 129 -12.71 -9.72 19.47
N THR A 130 -11.48 -9.28 19.19
CA THR A 130 -11.13 -8.50 17.99
C THR A 130 -11.54 -9.22 16.71
N ILE A 131 -11.17 -10.50 16.56
CA ILE A 131 -11.51 -11.29 15.37
C ILE A 131 -13.03 -11.42 15.24
N ARG A 132 -13.74 -11.79 16.33
CA ARG A 132 -15.22 -11.90 16.31
C ARG A 132 -15.89 -10.58 15.94
N ARG A 133 -15.37 -9.45 16.45
CA ARG A 133 -15.87 -8.11 16.12
C ARG A 133 -15.71 -7.76 14.65
N ILE A 134 -14.59 -8.16 14.03
CA ILE A 134 -14.34 -7.92 12.61
C ILE A 134 -15.28 -8.73 11.73
N ILE A 135 -15.47 -10.03 12.04
CA ILE A 135 -16.26 -10.95 11.23
C ILE A 135 -17.71 -11.11 11.67
N ASP A 136 -18.21 -10.23 12.54
CA ASP A 136 -19.60 -10.27 13.02
C ASP A 136 -20.56 -10.18 11.82
N PRO A 137 -21.40 -11.21 11.55
CA PRO A 137 -22.31 -11.21 10.40
C PRO A 137 -23.38 -10.13 10.48
N LYS A 138 -23.68 -9.60 11.67
CA LYS A 138 -24.63 -8.51 11.87
C LYS A 138 -24.05 -7.13 11.55
N ASN A 139 -22.72 -6.99 11.69
CA ASN A 139 -22.02 -5.74 11.44
C ASN A 139 -20.57 -6.03 10.95
N PRO A 140 -20.42 -6.65 9.76
CA PRO A 140 -19.12 -7.01 9.24
C PRO A 140 -18.28 -5.76 8.95
N ARG A 141 -16.99 -5.81 9.32
CA ARG A 141 -16.06 -4.73 9.04
C ARG A 141 -15.48 -4.85 7.63
N ASN A 142 -14.89 -3.76 7.13
CA ASN A 142 -14.40 -3.69 5.76
C ASN A 142 -13.43 -4.83 5.40
N VAL A 143 -12.65 -5.31 6.36
CA VAL A 143 -11.67 -6.40 6.17
C VAL A 143 -12.22 -7.80 6.48
N ALA A 144 -13.48 -7.93 6.86
CA ALA A 144 -14.13 -9.22 7.12
C ALA A 144 -14.00 -10.22 5.95
N PRO A 145 -14.04 -9.80 4.66
CA PRO A 145 -13.82 -10.70 3.53
C PRO A 145 -12.50 -11.48 3.58
N LEU A 146 -11.45 -10.90 4.18
CA LEU A 146 -10.14 -11.52 4.31
C LEU A 146 -10.11 -12.67 5.34
N MET A 147 -11.06 -12.66 6.27
CA MET A 147 -11.17 -13.61 7.40
C MET A 147 -12.39 -14.53 7.28
N ARG A 148 -13.07 -14.58 6.12
CA ARG A 148 -14.29 -15.38 5.95
C ARG A 148 -14.09 -16.88 6.10
N SER A 149 -12.86 -17.37 6.01
CA SER A 149 -12.50 -18.77 6.29
C SER A 149 -12.65 -19.12 7.78
N ILE A 150 -12.53 -18.15 8.69
CA ILE A 150 -12.61 -18.39 10.14
C ILE A 150 -14.05 -18.75 10.54
N ASP A 151 -14.21 -19.80 11.34
CA ASP A 151 -15.46 -20.08 12.03
C ASP A 151 -15.52 -19.31 13.35
N PRO A 152 -16.42 -18.30 13.49
CA PRO A 152 -16.49 -17.47 14.70
C PRO A 152 -16.85 -18.24 15.97
N THR A 153 -17.47 -19.43 15.81
CA THR A 153 -17.83 -20.31 16.94
C THR A 153 -16.67 -21.20 17.37
N GLN A 154 -15.62 -21.29 16.55
CA GLN A 154 -14.45 -22.15 16.76
C GLN A 154 -13.16 -21.36 17.01
N ILE A 155 -13.28 -20.17 17.57
CA ILE A 155 -12.16 -19.39 18.11
C ILE A 155 -11.99 -19.82 19.57
N VAL A 156 -10.93 -20.59 19.86
CA VAL A 156 -10.73 -21.22 21.16
C VAL A 156 -9.50 -20.65 21.86
N LYS A 157 -9.66 -20.18 23.08
CA LYS A 157 -8.55 -19.84 23.97
C LYS A 157 -7.91 -21.15 24.46
N LEU A 158 -6.62 -21.35 24.24
CA LEU A 158 -5.84 -22.48 24.74
C LEU A 158 -5.19 -22.15 26.09
N ASP A 159 -4.65 -20.95 26.21
CA ASP A 159 -4.11 -20.34 27.43
C ASP A 159 -4.23 -18.82 27.35
N ASP A 160 -3.66 -18.07 28.30
CA ASP A 160 -3.81 -16.61 28.36
C ASP A 160 -3.16 -15.87 27.19
N ARG A 161 -2.27 -16.52 26.44
CA ARG A 161 -1.53 -15.95 25.31
C ARG A 161 -1.76 -16.69 23.99
N THR A 162 -2.51 -17.77 23.99
CA THR A 162 -2.62 -18.64 22.81
C THR A 162 -4.07 -18.84 22.44
N ILE A 163 -4.39 -18.56 21.17
CA ILE A 163 -5.69 -18.88 20.57
C ILE A 163 -5.52 -19.87 19.43
N ARG A 164 -6.57 -20.64 19.23
CA ARG A 164 -6.71 -21.53 18.07
C ARG A 164 -7.94 -21.13 17.26
N LEU A 165 -7.74 -21.01 15.94
CA LEU A 165 -8.77 -20.70 14.98
C LEU A 165 -9.02 -21.94 14.12
N LYS A 166 -10.23 -22.49 14.15
CA LYS A 166 -10.65 -23.47 13.17
C LYS A 166 -11.32 -22.80 11.98
N LEU A 167 -11.02 -23.27 10.81
CA LEU A 167 -11.51 -22.70 9.56
C LEU A 167 -12.60 -23.57 8.97
N ARG A 168 -13.56 -22.94 8.29
CA ARG A 168 -14.63 -23.61 7.52
C ARG A 168 -14.12 -24.23 6.23
N ARG A 169 -12.97 -23.75 5.74
CA ARG A 169 -12.27 -24.21 4.54
C ARG A 169 -10.78 -23.95 4.69
N PRO A 170 -9.91 -24.69 3.99
CA PRO A 170 -8.47 -24.47 4.04
C PRO A 170 -8.10 -23.04 3.65
N ASP A 171 -7.20 -22.39 4.41
CA ASP A 171 -6.67 -21.07 4.11
C ASP A 171 -5.26 -20.91 4.69
N ALA A 172 -4.24 -21.20 3.88
CA ALA A 172 -2.84 -21.01 4.20
C ALA A 172 -2.38 -19.55 4.07
N ALA A 173 -3.20 -18.69 3.44
CA ALA A 173 -2.94 -17.26 3.29
C ALA A 173 -3.56 -16.41 4.42
N LEU A 174 -4.24 -17.02 5.41
CA LEU A 174 -4.95 -16.30 6.46
C LEU A 174 -4.05 -15.33 7.26
N ARG A 175 -2.76 -15.67 7.44
CA ARG A 175 -1.80 -14.80 8.13
C ARG A 175 -1.74 -13.40 7.50
N ASP A 176 -1.85 -13.31 6.18
CA ASP A 176 -1.79 -12.02 5.47
C ASP A 176 -3.00 -11.12 5.73
N ALA A 177 -4.11 -11.67 6.22
CA ALA A 177 -5.25 -10.87 6.66
C ALA A 177 -4.92 -10.02 7.91
N PHE A 178 -4.01 -10.48 8.77
CA PHE A 178 -3.66 -9.81 10.03
C PHE A 178 -2.60 -8.72 9.90
N ARG A 179 -2.03 -8.49 8.72
CA ARG A 179 -1.12 -7.37 8.44
C ARG A 179 -1.82 -6.17 7.79
N VAL A 180 -3.08 -6.36 7.41
CA VAL A 180 -3.88 -5.29 6.79
C VAL A 180 -4.22 -4.24 7.85
N LEU A 181 -4.24 -2.99 7.43
CA LEU A 181 -4.67 -1.87 8.24
C LEU A 181 -6.03 -2.17 8.87
N SER A 182 -6.67 -1.74 9.69
CA SER A 182 -8.04 -2.06 10.19
C SER A 182 -8.16 -3.43 10.89
N THR A 183 -7.03 -4.02 11.31
CA THR A 183 -7.01 -5.26 12.13
C THR A 183 -6.38 -5.04 13.51
N GLY A 184 -6.28 -3.79 13.95
CA GLY A 184 -5.74 -3.43 15.27
C GLY A 184 -6.43 -4.18 16.41
N VAL A 185 -5.65 -4.74 17.34
CA VAL A 185 -6.18 -5.48 18.49
C VAL A 185 -6.78 -4.49 19.49
N VAL A 186 -8.01 -4.76 19.91
CA VAL A 186 -8.74 -3.94 20.88
C VAL A 186 -9.08 -4.77 22.14
N PRO A 187 -9.22 -4.15 23.32
CA PRO A 187 -9.64 -4.87 24.53
C PRO A 187 -11.08 -5.38 24.41
N VAL A 188 -11.39 -6.42 25.16
CA VAL A 188 -12.79 -6.86 25.37
C VAL A 188 -13.63 -5.65 25.81
N ASP A 189 -14.86 -5.55 25.30
CA ASP A 189 -15.80 -4.45 25.54
C ASP A 189 -15.31 -3.07 25.03
N PHE A 190 -14.55 -3.08 23.93
CA PHE A 190 -14.02 -1.87 23.31
C PHE A 190 -15.09 -0.86 22.93
N ASP A 191 -14.91 0.39 23.37
CA ASP A 191 -15.71 1.56 22.98
C ASP A 191 -14.88 2.53 22.12
N PRO A 192 -15.22 2.75 20.84
CA PRO A 192 -14.50 3.70 19.98
C PRO A 192 -14.59 5.16 20.42
N LYS A 193 -15.53 5.51 21.31
CA LYS A 193 -15.66 6.86 21.90
C LYS A 193 -14.67 7.08 23.05
N SER A 194 -14.17 6.00 23.64
CA SER A 194 -13.16 6.02 24.70
C SER A 194 -12.05 5.02 24.34
N PRO A 195 -11.28 5.30 23.27
CA PRO A 195 -10.39 4.32 22.66
C PRO A 195 -9.23 3.97 23.58
N VAL A 196 -9.01 2.67 23.75
CA VAL A 196 -7.86 2.09 24.43
C VAL A 196 -7.12 1.24 23.44
N GLY A 197 -5.94 1.69 23.04
CA GLY A 197 -5.08 1.03 22.06
C GLY A 197 -3.86 0.38 22.70
N SER A 198 -2.99 -0.16 21.83
CA SER A 198 -1.73 -0.84 22.18
C SER A 198 -0.54 -0.30 21.40
N GLY A 199 -0.79 0.70 20.56
CA GLY A 199 0.19 1.30 19.66
C GLY A 199 1.22 2.17 20.37
N PRO A 200 2.19 2.72 19.61
CA PRO A 200 3.30 3.49 20.15
C PRO A 200 2.89 4.84 20.77
N PHE A 201 1.70 5.33 20.45
CA PHE A 201 1.18 6.58 20.96
C PHE A 201 -0.19 6.39 21.59
N LYS A 202 -0.45 7.10 22.67
CA LYS A 202 -1.69 7.14 23.42
C LYS A 202 -2.46 8.42 23.11
N LEU A 203 -3.76 8.32 22.87
CA LEU A 203 -4.62 9.47 22.63
C LEU A 203 -4.61 10.45 23.80
N ASP A 204 -4.43 11.73 23.50
CA ASP A 204 -4.55 12.86 24.41
C ASP A 204 -5.81 13.68 24.09
N GLN A 205 -5.97 14.08 22.82
CA GLN A 205 -7.12 14.85 22.34
C GLN A 205 -7.53 14.44 20.93
N PHE A 206 -8.83 14.46 20.65
CA PHE A 206 -9.40 14.24 19.33
C PHE A 206 -10.51 15.23 19.05
N VAL A 207 -10.36 15.99 17.95
CA VAL A 207 -11.39 16.90 17.41
C VAL A 207 -11.64 16.46 15.96
N PRO A 208 -12.78 15.79 15.67
CA PRO A 208 -13.09 15.31 14.33
C PRO A 208 -13.06 16.43 13.28
N GLY A 209 -12.39 16.20 12.16
CA GLY A 209 -12.24 17.16 11.07
C GLY A 209 -11.25 18.30 11.31
N GLU A 210 -10.53 18.30 12.45
CA GLU A 210 -9.55 19.34 12.77
C GLU A 210 -8.19 18.73 13.09
N GLN A 211 -8.07 18.02 14.23
CA GLN A 211 -6.78 17.46 14.67
C GLN A 211 -6.91 16.37 15.72
N SER A 212 -5.83 15.64 15.89
CA SER A 212 -5.66 14.66 16.95
C SER A 212 -4.28 14.80 17.57
N THR A 213 -4.22 14.79 18.90
CA THR A 213 -2.96 14.87 19.67
C THR A 213 -2.74 13.56 20.41
N PHE A 214 -1.51 13.10 20.39
CA PHE A 214 -1.11 11.85 21.01
C PHE A 214 0.17 12.05 21.80
N LYS A 215 0.30 11.34 22.91
CA LYS A 215 1.50 11.29 23.74
C LYS A 215 2.21 9.95 23.55
N ARG A 216 3.54 9.95 23.60
CA ARG A 216 4.34 8.74 23.58
C ARG A 216 3.87 7.75 24.65
N PHE A 217 3.71 6.49 24.28
CA PHE A 217 3.43 5.41 25.23
C PHE A 217 4.75 4.82 25.73
N GLU A 218 5.09 5.10 26.99
CA GLU A 218 6.40 4.73 27.57
C GLU A 218 6.55 3.21 27.70
N ASN A 219 5.45 2.48 28.01
CA ASN A 219 5.46 1.02 28.14
C ASN A 219 5.21 0.28 26.82
N TYR A 220 5.46 0.95 25.67
CA TYR A 220 5.28 0.31 24.38
C TYR A 220 6.16 -0.94 24.24
N HIS A 221 5.56 -2.07 23.83
CA HIS A 221 6.22 -3.38 23.75
C HIS A 221 7.31 -3.49 22.66
N GLY A 222 7.43 -2.50 21.79
CA GLY A 222 8.45 -2.38 20.75
C GLY A 222 9.42 -1.24 21.01
N GLN A 223 10.07 -0.74 19.94
CA GLN A 223 10.87 0.47 20.04
C GLN A 223 9.97 1.67 20.36
N ALA A 224 10.23 2.32 21.49
CA ALA A 224 9.51 3.52 21.89
C ALA A 224 9.72 4.65 20.85
N PRO A 225 8.69 5.51 20.61
CA PRO A 225 8.82 6.68 19.75
C PRO A 225 9.96 7.61 20.20
N TYR A 226 10.59 8.28 19.23
CA TYR A 226 11.59 9.30 19.54
C TYR A 226 10.95 10.58 20.04
N VAL A 227 9.82 10.99 19.45
CA VAL A 227 9.10 12.22 19.82
C VAL A 227 8.21 11.99 21.03
N ASP A 228 8.00 13.04 21.85
CA ASP A 228 7.13 12.98 23.02
C ASP A 228 5.65 13.09 22.65
N GLU A 229 5.39 13.81 21.56
CA GLU A 229 4.04 14.14 21.11
C GLU A 229 3.95 14.01 19.59
N LEU A 230 2.81 13.48 19.13
CA LEU A 230 2.41 13.45 17.73
C LEU A 230 1.11 14.25 17.59
N VAL A 231 1.09 15.22 16.67
CA VAL A 231 -0.12 15.99 16.31
C VAL A 231 -0.44 15.73 14.85
N LEU A 232 -1.57 15.11 14.56
CA LEU A 232 -2.10 14.92 13.22
C LEU A 232 -3.14 16.01 12.95
N ILE A 233 -2.92 16.80 11.91
CA ILE A 233 -3.76 17.93 11.52
C ILE A 233 -4.45 17.59 10.20
N ASP A 234 -5.77 17.69 10.18
CA ASP A 234 -6.59 17.41 9.01
C ASP A 234 -6.50 18.59 8.02
N LEU A 235 -5.87 18.35 6.88
CA LEU A 235 -5.64 19.35 5.83
C LEU A 235 -6.11 18.78 4.48
N PRO A 236 -7.43 18.73 4.23
CA PRO A 236 -7.98 18.12 3.01
C PRO A 236 -7.63 18.90 1.74
N ASP A 237 -7.44 20.21 1.82
CA ASP A 237 -7.06 21.05 0.69
C ASP A 237 -5.56 20.94 0.40
N ASP A 238 -5.20 20.59 -0.84
CA ASP A 238 -3.82 20.39 -1.27
C ASP A 238 -2.97 21.65 -1.12
N VAL A 239 -3.52 22.83 -1.45
CA VAL A 239 -2.79 24.10 -1.39
C VAL A 239 -2.54 24.48 0.07
N ALA A 240 -3.55 24.36 0.93
CA ALA A 240 -3.42 24.62 2.36
C ALA A 240 -2.38 23.69 3.00
N ARG A 241 -2.38 22.40 2.61
CA ARG A 241 -1.44 21.39 3.13
C ARG A 241 0.00 21.72 2.75
N VAL A 242 0.27 22.04 1.48
CA VAL A 242 1.60 22.46 1.02
C VAL A 242 2.05 23.76 1.70
N ASN A 243 1.16 24.76 1.81
CA ASN A 243 1.48 26.03 2.47
C ASN A 243 1.79 25.84 3.97
N ALA A 244 1.09 24.92 4.65
CA ALA A 244 1.36 24.58 6.04
C ALA A 244 2.77 24.00 6.24
N LEU A 245 3.25 23.18 5.30
CA LEU A 245 4.64 22.68 5.30
C LEU A 245 5.63 23.81 5.05
N LEU A 246 5.44 24.57 3.97
CA LEU A 246 6.36 25.65 3.58
C LEU A 246 6.43 26.75 4.65
N GLY A 247 5.31 27.01 5.34
CA GLY A 247 5.22 27.96 6.46
C GLY A 247 5.70 27.43 7.81
N GLY A 248 6.13 26.16 7.89
CA GLY A 248 6.61 25.53 9.14
C GLY A 248 5.51 25.26 10.18
N GLN A 249 4.24 25.29 9.79
CA GLN A 249 3.11 24.95 10.66
C GLN A 249 3.08 23.43 10.94
N VAL A 250 3.49 22.62 9.95
CA VAL A 250 3.68 21.18 10.05
C VAL A 250 5.09 20.80 9.64
N HIS A 251 5.58 19.66 10.16
CA HIS A 251 6.91 19.14 9.85
C HIS A 251 6.92 18.15 8.69
N ALA A 252 5.78 17.54 8.39
CA ALA A 252 5.59 16.63 7.27
C ALA A 252 4.17 16.73 6.74
N ILE A 253 3.99 16.40 5.47
CA ILE A 253 2.68 16.31 4.82
C ILE A 253 2.58 15.01 4.03
N GLU A 254 1.41 14.40 4.09
CA GLU A 254 1.00 13.34 3.19
C GLU A 254 0.49 13.93 1.86
N GLY A 255 0.78 13.23 0.76
CA GLY A 255 0.15 13.53 -0.52
C GLY A 255 0.58 14.88 -1.11
N LEU A 256 1.88 15.05 -1.39
CA LEU A 256 2.37 16.20 -2.15
C LEU A 256 1.86 16.12 -3.60
N PRO A 257 1.08 17.12 -4.10
CA PRO A 257 0.66 17.14 -5.50
C PRO A 257 1.85 17.12 -6.46
N TYR A 258 1.76 16.37 -7.54
CA TYR A 258 2.85 16.23 -8.52
C TYR A 258 3.34 17.58 -9.07
N SER A 259 2.42 18.52 -9.29
CA SER A 259 2.74 19.90 -9.74
C SER A 259 3.56 20.70 -8.74
N GLN A 260 3.56 20.34 -7.46
CA GLN A 260 4.27 21.03 -6.39
C GLN A 260 5.66 20.43 -6.10
N ILE A 261 5.98 19.27 -6.66
CA ILE A 261 7.27 18.62 -6.46
C ILE A 261 8.44 19.55 -6.80
N PRO A 262 8.46 20.25 -7.96
CA PRO A 262 9.57 21.16 -8.27
C PRO A 262 9.73 22.30 -7.26
N VAL A 263 8.62 22.84 -6.75
CA VAL A 263 8.63 23.93 -5.76
C VAL A 263 9.26 23.49 -4.45
N VAL A 264 8.82 22.34 -3.92
CA VAL A 264 9.33 21.80 -2.66
C VAL A 264 10.78 21.34 -2.81
N SER A 265 11.12 20.67 -3.92
CA SER A 265 12.48 20.16 -4.17
C SER A 265 13.52 21.26 -4.37
N ALA A 266 13.11 22.46 -4.82
CA ALA A 266 14.01 23.60 -4.98
C ALA A 266 14.47 24.21 -3.64
N ASN A 267 13.78 23.92 -2.55
CA ASN A 267 14.09 24.44 -1.22
C ASN A 267 14.74 23.35 -0.35
N SER A 268 16.03 23.51 -0.06
CA SER A 268 16.85 22.57 0.72
C SER A 268 16.36 22.35 2.17
N SER A 269 15.46 23.20 2.68
CA SER A 269 14.83 23.01 3.98
C SER A 269 13.80 21.88 4.01
N PHE A 270 13.44 21.33 2.84
CA PHE A 270 12.47 20.26 2.71
C PHE A 270 13.05 19.08 1.92
N LYS A 271 12.45 17.92 2.11
CA LYS A 271 12.73 16.69 1.35
C LYS A 271 11.44 16.15 0.78
N VAL A 272 11.50 15.70 -0.46
CA VAL A 272 10.42 14.95 -1.11
C VAL A 272 10.68 13.47 -0.88
N LEU A 273 9.69 12.78 -0.34
CA LEU A 273 9.71 11.34 -0.11
C LEU A 273 8.91 10.66 -1.23
N THR A 274 9.60 9.87 -2.06
CA THR A 274 9.00 9.15 -3.17
C THR A 274 8.97 7.65 -2.89
N SER A 275 7.78 7.08 -2.75
CA SER A 275 7.55 5.66 -2.49
C SER A 275 7.00 4.99 -3.77
N LYS A 276 7.79 4.08 -4.38
CA LYS A 276 7.43 3.35 -5.60
C LYS A 276 6.54 2.15 -5.26
N ALA A 277 5.37 2.42 -4.74
CA ALA A 277 4.43 1.41 -4.25
C ALA A 277 3.75 0.62 -5.38
N GLY A 278 2.92 -0.34 -5.00
CA GLY A 278 2.08 -1.11 -5.91
C GLY A 278 0.62 -0.64 -5.96
N SER A 279 0.35 0.59 -5.51
CA SER A 279 -0.96 1.23 -5.73
C SER A 279 -1.29 1.30 -7.22
N PHE A 280 -2.55 1.17 -7.58
CA PHE A 280 -2.92 1.17 -9.00
C PHE A 280 -4.20 1.97 -9.27
N ARG A 281 -4.35 2.39 -10.52
CA ARG A 281 -5.47 3.21 -11.02
C ARG A 281 -6.09 2.49 -12.21
N PRO A 282 -7.18 1.74 -12.02
CA PRO A 282 -7.86 1.11 -13.13
C PRO A 282 -8.98 1.97 -13.71
N PHE A 283 -9.33 1.69 -14.97
CA PHE A 283 -10.70 1.85 -15.45
C PHE A 283 -11.42 0.52 -15.22
N THR A 284 -12.67 0.57 -14.76
CA THR A 284 -13.49 -0.59 -14.41
C THR A 284 -14.64 -0.74 -15.40
N MET A 285 -14.81 -1.94 -15.95
CA MET A 285 -15.89 -2.27 -16.90
C MET A 285 -16.80 -3.33 -16.26
N ARG A 286 -18.10 -3.07 -16.21
CA ARG A 286 -19.11 -4.02 -15.72
C ARG A 286 -19.27 -5.16 -16.72
N VAL A 287 -18.67 -6.34 -16.40
CA VAL A 287 -18.66 -7.49 -17.31
C VAL A 287 -20.03 -8.15 -17.50
N ASP A 288 -21.02 -7.74 -16.69
CA ASP A 288 -22.40 -8.22 -16.73
C ASP A 288 -23.36 -7.26 -17.45
N LYS A 289 -22.82 -6.20 -18.09
CA LYS A 289 -23.63 -5.19 -18.80
C LYS A 289 -23.07 -4.88 -20.20
N PRO A 290 -23.98 -4.71 -21.21
CA PRO A 290 -23.57 -4.22 -22.52
C PRO A 290 -22.89 -2.84 -22.43
N PRO A 291 -21.89 -2.58 -23.29
CA PRO A 291 -21.28 -3.51 -24.24
C PRO A 291 -20.13 -4.33 -23.64
N PHE A 292 -19.90 -4.21 -22.32
CA PHE A 292 -18.77 -4.83 -21.62
C PHE A 292 -19.00 -6.30 -21.27
N ASP A 293 -20.18 -6.86 -21.45
CA ASP A 293 -20.44 -8.29 -21.38
C ASP A 293 -19.74 -9.06 -22.51
N ASP A 294 -19.46 -8.43 -23.64
CA ASP A 294 -18.61 -8.98 -24.69
C ASP A 294 -17.11 -8.79 -24.33
N VAL A 295 -16.39 -9.89 -24.18
CA VAL A 295 -14.95 -9.89 -23.86
C VAL A 295 -14.14 -9.17 -24.95
N ARG A 296 -14.58 -9.23 -26.23
CA ARG A 296 -13.89 -8.58 -27.35
C ARG A 296 -13.88 -7.06 -27.21
N VAL A 297 -14.97 -6.48 -26.67
CA VAL A 297 -15.03 -5.04 -26.37
C VAL A 297 -14.04 -4.67 -25.28
N ARG A 298 -13.97 -5.46 -24.19
CA ARG A 298 -13.03 -5.22 -23.10
C ARG A 298 -11.58 -5.34 -23.55
N GLN A 299 -11.26 -6.34 -24.37
CA GLN A 299 -9.93 -6.51 -24.96
C GLN A 299 -9.57 -5.36 -25.90
N ALA A 300 -10.51 -4.91 -26.73
CA ALA A 300 -10.28 -3.76 -27.62
C ALA A 300 -9.96 -2.50 -26.83
N LEU A 301 -10.72 -2.19 -25.78
CA LEU A 301 -10.46 -1.01 -24.94
C LEU A 301 -9.08 -1.07 -24.27
N ARG A 302 -8.63 -2.24 -23.81
CA ARG A 302 -7.28 -2.44 -23.27
C ARG A 302 -6.17 -2.18 -24.28
N LEU A 303 -6.39 -2.55 -25.56
CA LEU A 303 -5.45 -2.34 -26.66
C LEU A 303 -5.37 -0.88 -27.11
N LEU A 304 -6.40 -0.06 -26.84
CA LEU A 304 -6.41 1.36 -27.16
C LEU A 304 -5.57 2.22 -26.20
N VAL A 305 -5.27 1.71 -25.00
CA VAL A 305 -4.57 2.47 -23.96
C VAL A 305 -3.09 2.64 -24.30
N ASP A 306 -2.67 3.89 -24.48
CA ASP A 306 -1.26 4.27 -24.44
C ASP A 306 -0.86 4.51 -22.98
N ARG A 307 -0.29 3.48 -22.35
CA ARG A 307 0.02 3.45 -20.92
C ARG A 307 1.17 4.38 -20.58
N GLU A 308 2.18 4.49 -21.45
CA GLU A 308 3.31 5.40 -21.23
C GLU A 308 2.85 6.85 -21.25
N GLN A 309 1.97 7.21 -22.19
CA GLN A 309 1.40 8.55 -22.24
C GLN A 309 0.55 8.85 -21.00
N LEU A 310 -0.25 7.86 -20.52
CA LEU A 310 -1.03 8.02 -19.28
C LEU A 310 -0.12 8.27 -18.07
N VAL A 311 0.92 7.46 -17.86
CA VAL A 311 1.88 7.66 -16.76
C VAL A 311 2.56 9.03 -16.88
N LYS A 312 3.00 9.40 -18.08
CA LYS A 312 3.68 10.67 -18.33
C LYS A 312 2.79 11.88 -18.04
N LEU A 313 1.53 11.85 -18.44
CA LEU A 313 0.64 13.02 -18.36
C LEU A 313 -0.22 13.04 -17.08
N ALA A 314 -0.81 11.89 -16.70
CA ALA A 314 -1.68 11.84 -15.52
C ALA A 314 -0.89 11.76 -14.19
N PHE A 315 0.30 11.15 -14.20
CA PHE A 315 1.18 11.09 -13.03
C PHE A 315 2.39 12.02 -13.15
N PHE A 316 2.46 12.89 -14.16
CA PHE A 316 3.62 13.76 -14.39
C PHE A 316 4.95 12.98 -14.46
N GLY A 317 4.92 11.73 -14.89
CA GLY A 317 6.07 10.83 -14.91
C GLY A 317 6.39 10.16 -13.56
N HIS A 318 5.66 10.45 -12.50
CA HIS A 318 5.84 9.83 -11.18
C HIS A 318 5.00 8.56 -11.04
N GLY A 319 5.46 7.49 -11.68
CA GLY A 319 4.80 6.20 -11.68
C GLY A 319 5.43 5.23 -12.67
N ARG A 320 4.89 4.04 -12.72
CA ARG A 320 5.31 2.96 -13.63
C ARG A 320 4.12 2.47 -14.43
N VAL A 321 4.38 2.01 -15.66
CA VAL A 321 3.37 1.34 -16.50
C VAL A 321 2.91 0.05 -15.82
N ALA A 322 1.62 -0.22 -15.91
CA ALA A 322 0.99 -1.48 -15.53
C ALA A 322 0.32 -2.12 -16.75
N TYR A 323 0.27 -3.44 -16.79
CA TYR A 323 -0.29 -4.22 -17.87
C TYR A 323 -1.45 -5.07 -17.39
N ASP A 324 -2.54 -4.41 -16.97
CA ASP A 324 -3.80 -5.05 -16.55
C ASP A 324 -3.65 -6.08 -15.40
N ALA A 325 -2.60 -5.94 -14.58
CA ALA A 325 -2.35 -6.74 -13.38
C ALA A 325 -2.14 -5.84 -12.17
N TYR A 326 -2.51 -6.30 -11.00
CA TYR A 326 -2.30 -5.61 -9.72
C TYR A 326 -1.36 -6.39 -8.79
N SER A 327 -1.02 -5.81 -7.64
CA SER A 327 -0.10 -6.38 -6.65
C SER A 327 1.33 -6.63 -7.19
N PRO A 328 1.99 -5.64 -7.82
CA PRO A 328 3.31 -5.85 -8.45
C PRO A 328 4.42 -6.17 -7.43
N ASN A 329 4.17 -5.99 -6.13
CA ASN A 329 5.11 -6.30 -5.06
C ASN A 329 4.80 -7.66 -4.40
N ASP A 330 3.81 -8.41 -4.89
CA ASP A 330 3.52 -9.76 -4.42
C ASP A 330 4.58 -10.75 -4.97
N PRO A 331 5.09 -11.68 -4.14
CA PRO A 331 6.05 -12.69 -4.61
C PRO A 331 5.55 -13.55 -5.79
N CYS A 332 4.24 -13.66 -5.96
CA CYS A 332 3.60 -14.40 -7.05
C CYS A 332 3.15 -13.50 -8.22
N PHE A 333 3.73 -12.32 -8.39
CA PHE A 333 3.38 -11.45 -9.51
C PHE A 333 3.97 -11.99 -10.82
N ASP A 334 3.10 -12.20 -11.84
CA ASP A 334 3.52 -12.67 -13.17
C ASP A 334 4.03 -11.51 -14.03
N THR A 335 5.35 -11.32 -14.07
CA THR A 335 6.00 -10.28 -14.87
C THR A 335 5.96 -10.53 -16.37
N SER A 336 5.51 -11.71 -16.81
CA SER A 336 5.38 -12.03 -18.24
C SER A 336 4.13 -11.43 -18.88
N LEU A 337 3.17 -10.95 -18.07
CA LEU A 337 1.96 -10.31 -18.55
C LEU A 337 2.28 -8.90 -19.07
N VAL A 338 2.35 -8.78 -20.39
CA VAL A 338 2.57 -7.51 -21.09
C VAL A 338 1.48 -7.31 -22.12
N ARG A 339 0.97 -6.10 -22.26
CA ARG A 339 -0.01 -5.71 -23.26
C ARG A 339 0.41 -4.43 -23.95
N GLU A 340 0.83 -4.57 -25.18
CA GLU A 340 1.15 -3.44 -26.03
C GLU A 340 -0.12 -2.82 -26.63
N ARG A 341 -0.02 -1.55 -27.00
CA ARG A 341 -1.08 -0.84 -27.70
C ARG A 341 -1.17 -1.33 -29.14
N ASP A 342 -2.38 -1.70 -29.58
CA ASP A 342 -2.69 -2.10 -30.96
C ASP A 342 -4.06 -1.59 -31.40
N VAL A 343 -4.07 -0.40 -31.99
CA VAL A 343 -5.29 0.25 -32.50
C VAL A 343 -5.96 -0.54 -33.61
N LYS A 344 -5.16 -1.20 -34.45
CA LYS A 344 -5.69 -1.99 -35.58
C LYS A 344 -6.43 -3.22 -35.09
N GLU A 345 -5.86 -3.97 -34.16
CA GLU A 345 -6.54 -5.12 -33.60
C GLU A 345 -7.74 -4.70 -32.73
N ALA A 346 -7.65 -3.57 -32.01
CA ALA A 346 -8.78 -3.01 -31.27
C ALA A 346 -9.99 -2.74 -32.16
N ARG A 347 -9.79 -2.09 -33.32
CA ARG A 347 -10.84 -1.88 -34.34
C ARG A 347 -11.39 -3.21 -34.87
N SER A 348 -10.52 -4.18 -35.12
CA SER A 348 -10.90 -5.51 -35.59
C SER A 348 -11.79 -6.23 -34.56
N LEU A 349 -11.45 -6.17 -33.27
CA LEU A 349 -12.23 -6.76 -32.19
C LEU A 349 -13.61 -6.08 -32.06
N LEU A 350 -13.66 -4.75 -32.11
CA LEU A 350 -14.91 -3.98 -32.05
C LEU A 350 -15.82 -4.31 -33.24
N ALA A 351 -15.28 -4.37 -34.45
CA ALA A 351 -16.05 -4.73 -35.64
C ALA A 351 -16.62 -6.16 -35.52
N ARG A 352 -15.84 -7.14 -35.06
CA ARG A 352 -16.32 -8.51 -34.79
C ARG A 352 -17.37 -8.56 -33.66
N ALA A 353 -17.35 -7.60 -32.72
CA ALA A 353 -18.36 -7.44 -31.69
C ALA A 353 -19.61 -6.66 -32.16
N GLY A 354 -19.63 -6.18 -33.42
CA GLY A 354 -20.76 -5.44 -33.99
C GLY A 354 -20.74 -3.94 -33.70
N HIS A 355 -19.61 -3.40 -33.28
CA HIS A 355 -19.45 -1.97 -32.95
C HIS A 355 -18.49 -1.30 -33.94
N SER A 356 -18.98 -0.37 -34.78
CA SER A 356 -18.19 0.43 -35.70
C SER A 356 -17.92 1.86 -35.20
N ASN A 357 -18.74 2.37 -34.31
CA ASN A 357 -18.63 3.70 -33.67
C ASN A 357 -19.18 3.61 -32.26
N LEU A 358 -18.41 3.04 -31.34
CA LEU A 358 -18.86 2.78 -29.99
C LEU A 358 -18.91 4.08 -29.17
N GLN A 359 -20.06 4.32 -28.49
CA GLN A 359 -20.25 5.45 -27.60
C GLN A 359 -20.31 4.96 -26.15
N LEU A 360 -19.47 5.54 -25.28
CA LEU A 360 -19.36 5.16 -23.86
C LEU A 360 -19.45 6.40 -22.97
N GLU A 361 -19.94 6.23 -21.75
CA GLU A 361 -19.84 7.21 -20.66
C GLU A 361 -18.87 6.66 -19.61
N LEU A 362 -17.81 7.42 -19.29
CA LEU A 362 -16.84 7.10 -18.25
C LEU A 362 -17.08 7.98 -17.02
N ALA A 363 -17.58 7.38 -15.93
CA ALA A 363 -17.73 8.08 -14.66
C ALA A 363 -16.37 8.29 -13.98
N THR A 364 -16.08 9.51 -13.56
CA THR A 364 -14.81 9.88 -12.91
C THR A 364 -15.03 10.85 -11.75
N THR A 365 -14.06 10.88 -10.84
CA THR A 365 -14.02 11.77 -9.68
C THR A 365 -12.58 12.15 -9.35
N ALA A 366 -12.38 13.21 -8.57
CA ALA A 366 -11.06 13.65 -8.09
C ALA A 366 -10.67 13.00 -6.75
N ALA A 367 -11.11 11.77 -6.48
CA ALA A 367 -10.84 11.09 -5.21
C ALA A 367 -9.37 10.63 -5.04
N ALA A 368 -8.62 10.52 -6.13
CA ALA A 368 -7.19 10.23 -6.09
C ALA A 368 -6.47 10.96 -7.24
N PRO A 369 -5.17 11.30 -7.05
CA PRO A 369 -4.38 11.96 -8.09
C PRO A 369 -4.37 11.18 -9.41
N GLY A 370 -4.53 11.88 -10.53
CA GLY A 370 -4.44 11.34 -11.88
C GLY A 370 -5.73 10.73 -12.44
N LEU A 371 -6.79 10.54 -11.67
CA LEU A 371 -8.02 9.88 -12.14
C LEU A 371 -8.74 10.70 -13.21
N LEU A 372 -8.90 12.00 -12.98
CA LEU A 372 -9.59 12.90 -13.92
C LEU A 372 -8.77 13.09 -15.20
N GLU A 373 -7.47 13.32 -15.04
CA GLU A 373 -6.53 13.48 -16.15
C GLU A 373 -6.49 12.21 -17.01
N ALA A 374 -6.37 11.03 -16.38
CA ALA A 374 -6.35 9.76 -17.09
C ALA A 374 -7.66 9.52 -17.86
N SER A 375 -8.81 9.91 -17.32
CA SER A 375 -10.10 9.79 -17.99
C SER A 375 -10.15 10.62 -19.27
N GLN A 376 -9.64 11.85 -19.23
CA GLN A 376 -9.60 12.76 -20.39
C GLN A 376 -8.61 12.26 -21.46
N ILE A 377 -7.42 11.81 -21.03
CA ILE A 377 -6.38 11.29 -21.91
C ILE A 377 -6.87 10.02 -22.59
N PHE A 378 -7.48 9.09 -21.85
CA PHE A 378 -8.00 7.85 -22.43
C PHE A 378 -9.16 8.10 -23.38
N ALA A 379 -10.04 9.07 -23.10
CA ALA A 379 -11.11 9.46 -24.02
C ALA A 379 -10.55 9.94 -25.37
N GLU A 380 -9.43 10.64 -25.38
CA GLU A 380 -8.76 11.08 -26.62
C GLU A 380 -8.09 9.90 -27.34
N GLN A 381 -7.37 9.04 -26.63
CA GLN A 381 -6.74 7.84 -27.19
C GLN A 381 -7.76 6.88 -27.84
N ALA A 382 -8.94 6.74 -27.23
CA ALA A 382 -9.99 5.84 -27.69
C ALA A 382 -10.55 6.24 -29.07
N ARG A 383 -10.50 7.53 -29.45
CA ARG A 383 -10.96 8.03 -30.75
C ARG A 383 -10.21 7.40 -31.93
N GLU A 384 -8.94 7.05 -31.74
CA GLU A 384 -8.16 6.36 -32.75
C GLU A 384 -8.72 4.96 -33.08
N GLY A 385 -9.48 4.36 -32.15
CA GLY A 385 -10.17 3.09 -32.30
C GLY A 385 -11.64 3.21 -32.69
N ASP A 386 -12.08 4.39 -33.15
CA ASP A 386 -13.49 4.70 -33.45
C ASP A 386 -14.40 4.54 -32.19
N VAL A 387 -13.86 4.83 -31.00
CA VAL A 387 -14.60 4.85 -29.74
C VAL A 387 -14.68 6.28 -29.20
N THR A 388 -15.88 6.75 -28.93
CA THR A 388 -16.13 8.04 -28.26
C THR A 388 -16.45 7.81 -26.80
N ILE A 389 -15.62 8.35 -25.90
CA ILE A 389 -15.83 8.29 -24.46
C ILE A 389 -16.23 9.68 -23.96
N ASN A 390 -17.45 9.79 -23.41
CA ASN A 390 -17.95 10.97 -22.73
C ASN A 390 -17.56 10.89 -21.23
N VAL A 391 -16.67 11.78 -20.79
CA VAL A 391 -16.22 11.81 -19.42
C VAL A 391 -17.24 12.52 -18.52
N LYS A 392 -17.83 11.79 -17.59
CA LYS A 392 -18.79 12.31 -16.62
C LYS A 392 -18.13 12.52 -15.28
N ARG A 393 -17.77 13.77 -14.98
CA ARG A 393 -17.20 14.15 -13.69
C ARG A 393 -18.29 14.25 -12.62
N LEU A 394 -18.02 13.63 -11.47
CA LEU A 394 -18.87 13.63 -10.28
C LEU A 394 -18.06 14.13 -9.07
N ASP A 395 -18.77 14.69 -8.08
CA ASP A 395 -18.19 14.83 -6.75
C ASP A 395 -18.00 13.44 -6.09
N GLN A 396 -17.19 13.38 -5.03
CA GLN A 396 -16.88 12.11 -4.39
C GLN A 396 -18.12 11.41 -3.81
N GLY A 397 -19.04 12.17 -3.19
CA GLY A 397 -20.25 11.61 -2.60
C GLY A 397 -21.13 10.93 -3.64
N GLY A 398 -21.43 11.64 -4.74
CA GLY A 398 -22.21 11.12 -5.85
C GLY A 398 -21.55 9.94 -6.57
N PHE A 399 -20.23 9.95 -6.68
CA PHE A 399 -19.48 8.85 -7.29
C PHE A 399 -19.56 7.57 -6.42
N PHE A 400 -19.25 7.68 -5.12
CA PHE A 400 -19.23 6.50 -4.23
C PHE A 400 -20.60 5.98 -3.83
N ALA A 401 -21.66 6.79 -3.92
CA ALA A 401 -23.02 6.32 -3.73
C ALA A 401 -23.41 5.21 -4.72
N GLU A 402 -22.82 5.23 -5.92
CA GLU A 402 -23.07 4.26 -6.99
C GLU A 402 -21.82 3.43 -7.35
N TYR A 403 -20.84 3.33 -6.45
CA TYR A 403 -19.50 2.79 -6.70
C TYR A 403 -19.47 1.48 -7.49
N THR A 404 -20.25 0.48 -7.09
CA THR A 404 -20.27 -0.83 -7.79
C THR A 404 -21.34 -0.91 -8.88
N ASN A 405 -22.02 0.19 -9.21
CA ASN A 405 -23.13 0.23 -10.18
C ASN A 405 -22.74 0.91 -11.49
N TRP A 406 -21.66 1.68 -11.52
CA TRP A 406 -21.19 2.32 -12.74
C TRP A 406 -20.83 1.28 -13.81
N PRO A 407 -21.38 1.38 -15.05
CA PRO A 407 -21.01 0.48 -16.13
C PRO A 407 -19.53 0.60 -16.53
N PHE A 408 -19.01 1.84 -16.50
CA PHE A 408 -17.65 2.16 -16.84
C PHE A 408 -17.18 3.34 -15.97
N ALA A 409 -16.13 3.14 -15.17
CA ALA A 409 -15.70 4.15 -14.21
C ALA A 409 -14.19 4.08 -13.95
N VAL A 410 -13.67 5.07 -13.25
CA VAL A 410 -12.34 5.02 -12.63
C VAL A 410 -12.39 4.32 -11.28
N ASP A 411 -11.22 3.85 -10.81
CA ASP A 411 -11.06 3.33 -9.46
C ASP A 411 -9.62 3.56 -8.97
N TYR A 412 -9.38 3.34 -7.68
CA TYR A 412 -8.05 3.40 -7.09
C TYR A 412 -7.90 2.39 -5.95
N TRP A 413 -6.73 1.81 -5.87
CA TRP A 413 -6.38 0.85 -4.84
C TRP A 413 -4.96 1.09 -4.32
N THR A 414 -4.75 0.77 -3.06
CA THR A 414 -3.41 0.66 -2.47
C THR A 414 -2.81 -0.71 -2.78
N ASN A 415 -1.53 -0.90 -2.45
CA ASN A 415 -0.88 -2.19 -2.61
C ASN A 415 -1.36 -3.18 -1.56
N ASN A 416 -1.97 -4.28 -2.01
CA ASN A 416 -2.35 -5.43 -1.18
C ASN A 416 -1.64 -6.69 -1.69
N PRO A 417 -1.41 -7.71 -0.84
CA PRO A 417 -1.11 -9.05 -1.32
C PRO A 417 -2.17 -9.54 -2.30
N TYR A 418 -1.76 -10.29 -3.33
CA TYR A 418 -2.64 -10.65 -4.44
C TYR A 418 -3.95 -11.32 -3.98
N LEU A 419 -3.87 -12.36 -3.15
CA LEU A 419 -5.08 -13.06 -2.66
C LEU A 419 -5.97 -12.18 -1.76
N ASN A 420 -5.41 -11.18 -1.09
CA ASN A 420 -6.18 -10.20 -0.34
C ASN A 420 -6.92 -9.24 -1.30
N GLN A 421 -6.24 -8.74 -2.34
CA GLN A 421 -6.87 -7.91 -3.36
C GLN A 421 -8.02 -8.63 -4.06
N VAL A 422 -7.82 -9.92 -4.42
CA VAL A 422 -8.87 -10.79 -4.96
C VAL A 422 -10.08 -10.86 -4.04
N ALA A 423 -9.86 -11.10 -2.74
CA ALA A 423 -10.95 -11.22 -1.77
C ALA A 423 -11.73 -9.92 -1.54
N LEU A 424 -11.05 -8.78 -1.65
CA LEU A 424 -11.67 -7.45 -1.46
C LEU A 424 -12.41 -6.97 -2.69
N GLY A 425 -11.85 -7.16 -3.91
CA GLY A 425 -12.32 -6.44 -5.09
C GLY A 425 -12.58 -7.26 -6.36
N GLU A 426 -12.34 -8.58 -6.41
CA GLU A 426 -12.45 -9.30 -7.69
C GLU A 426 -13.35 -10.55 -7.65
N LEU A 427 -13.47 -11.26 -6.53
CA LEU A 427 -14.42 -12.39 -6.45
C LEU A 427 -15.87 -11.90 -6.59
N ALA A 428 -16.73 -12.74 -7.15
CA ALA A 428 -18.18 -12.44 -7.24
C ALA A 428 -18.81 -12.11 -5.87
N THR A 429 -18.24 -12.64 -4.79
CA THR A 429 -18.65 -12.40 -3.41
C THR A 429 -17.96 -11.21 -2.74
N SER A 430 -17.05 -10.51 -3.44
CA SER A 430 -16.33 -9.35 -2.91
C SER A 430 -17.25 -8.13 -2.84
N PRO A 431 -17.30 -7.43 -1.70
CA PRO A 431 -18.20 -6.27 -1.53
C PRO A 431 -17.80 -5.08 -2.40
N LEU A 432 -16.53 -4.98 -2.74
CA LEU A 432 -15.94 -3.89 -3.52
C LEU A 432 -15.59 -4.33 -4.96
N ASN A 433 -16.29 -5.30 -5.54
CA ASN A 433 -16.10 -5.71 -6.93
C ASN A 433 -16.85 -4.77 -7.90
N PRO A 434 -16.20 -3.74 -8.48
CA PRO A 434 -16.86 -2.77 -9.33
C PRO A 434 -17.13 -3.31 -10.73
N THR A 435 -16.47 -4.40 -11.11
CA THR A 435 -16.60 -5.02 -12.44
C THR A 435 -17.68 -6.10 -12.49
N ARG A 436 -18.13 -6.58 -11.34
CA ARG A 436 -18.99 -7.77 -11.21
C ARG A 436 -18.42 -9.01 -11.90
N PHE A 437 -17.08 -9.05 -12.00
CA PHE A 437 -16.40 -10.21 -12.53
C PHE A 437 -16.76 -11.47 -11.74
N SER A 438 -17.15 -12.52 -12.47
CA SER A 438 -17.53 -13.80 -11.91
C SER A 438 -17.09 -14.89 -12.89
N ASP A 439 -16.09 -15.65 -12.52
CA ASP A 439 -15.51 -16.73 -13.32
C ASP A 439 -15.28 -17.95 -12.42
N GLU A 440 -15.84 -19.09 -12.81
CA GLU A 440 -15.82 -20.31 -12.00
C GLU A 440 -14.39 -20.87 -11.86
N GLU A 441 -13.60 -20.81 -12.94
CA GLU A 441 -12.22 -21.28 -12.93
C GLU A 441 -11.35 -20.39 -12.04
N PHE A 442 -11.51 -19.07 -12.14
CA PHE A 442 -10.83 -18.12 -11.27
C PHE A 442 -11.16 -18.37 -9.78
N THR A 443 -12.45 -18.58 -9.48
CA THR A 443 -12.88 -18.88 -8.11
C THR A 443 -12.29 -20.19 -7.59
N ARG A 444 -12.29 -21.23 -8.41
CA ARG A 444 -11.69 -22.53 -8.08
C ARG A 444 -10.18 -22.41 -7.83
N LEU A 445 -9.47 -21.67 -8.69
CA LEU A 445 -8.03 -21.43 -8.53
C LEU A 445 -7.72 -20.62 -7.26
N ASN A 446 -8.54 -19.61 -6.93
CA ASN A 446 -8.43 -18.87 -5.68
C ASN A 446 -8.54 -19.80 -4.46
N ASP A 447 -9.51 -20.72 -4.45
CA ASP A 447 -9.69 -21.63 -3.32
C ASP A 447 -8.51 -22.60 -3.20
N LEU A 448 -7.96 -23.08 -4.32
CA LEU A 448 -6.75 -23.92 -4.34
C LEU A 448 -5.51 -23.13 -3.88
N ALA A 449 -5.32 -21.89 -4.37
CA ALA A 449 -4.19 -21.06 -3.99
C ALA A 449 -4.22 -20.70 -2.50
N ARG A 450 -5.41 -20.45 -1.95
CA ARG A 450 -5.57 -20.23 -0.51
C ARG A 450 -5.28 -21.45 0.32
N ALA A 451 -5.58 -22.65 -0.17
CA ALA A 451 -5.31 -23.91 0.54
C ALA A 451 -3.84 -24.35 0.46
N GLU A 452 -3.07 -23.86 -0.52
CA GLU A 452 -1.73 -24.33 -0.81
C GLU A 452 -0.69 -23.76 0.17
N LEU A 453 0.07 -24.63 0.83
CA LEU A 453 1.14 -24.27 1.76
C LEU A 453 2.48 -24.01 1.06
N ASP A 454 2.75 -24.72 -0.04
CA ASP A 454 3.97 -24.52 -0.81
C ASP A 454 3.89 -23.22 -1.62
N GLN A 455 4.84 -22.32 -1.40
CA GLN A 455 4.87 -21.02 -2.03
C GLN A 455 4.97 -21.08 -3.55
N ASN A 456 5.77 -22.00 -4.10
CA ASN A 456 5.96 -22.11 -5.55
C ASN A 456 4.69 -22.59 -6.24
N ARG A 457 4.05 -23.64 -5.69
CA ARG A 457 2.77 -24.14 -6.19
C ARG A 457 1.66 -23.09 -6.07
N ARG A 458 1.65 -22.35 -4.98
CA ARG A 458 0.71 -21.21 -4.82
C ARG A 458 0.92 -20.19 -5.91
N CYS A 459 2.17 -19.81 -6.23
CA CYS A 459 2.46 -18.87 -7.30
C CYS A 459 2.03 -19.38 -8.68
N GLU A 460 2.16 -20.67 -8.96
CA GLU A 460 1.64 -21.26 -10.21
C GLU A 460 0.11 -21.08 -10.35
N LEU A 461 -0.63 -21.28 -9.27
CA LEU A 461 -2.08 -21.07 -9.23
C LEU A 461 -2.43 -19.57 -9.38
N VAL A 462 -1.70 -18.71 -8.70
CA VAL A 462 -1.86 -17.25 -8.79
C VAL A 462 -1.57 -16.73 -10.21
N HIS A 463 -0.52 -17.24 -10.88
CA HIS A 463 -0.24 -16.89 -12.28
C HIS A 463 -1.40 -17.27 -13.21
N GLN A 464 -2.02 -18.44 -13.01
CA GLN A 464 -3.21 -18.82 -13.78
C GLN A 464 -4.37 -17.85 -13.53
N MET A 465 -4.61 -17.45 -12.27
CA MET A 465 -5.63 -16.46 -11.93
C MET A 465 -5.34 -15.11 -12.59
N GLN A 466 -4.09 -14.62 -12.54
CA GLN A 466 -3.70 -13.37 -13.18
C GLN A 466 -3.93 -13.40 -14.69
N ARG A 467 -3.65 -14.52 -15.37
CA ARG A 467 -3.95 -14.70 -16.80
C ARG A 467 -5.44 -14.65 -17.10
N ILE A 468 -6.27 -15.26 -16.26
CA ILE A 468 -7.74 -15.18 -16.42
C ILE A 468 -8.21 -13.73 -16.31
N SER A 469 -7.77 -12.99 -15.30
CA SER A 469 -8.11 -11.56 -15.15
C SER A 469 -7.57 -10.73 -16.30
N PHE A 470 -6.34 -10.99 -16.74
CA PHE A 470 -5.71 -10.34 -17.89
C PHE A 470 -6.51 -10.54 -19.19
N GLU A 471 -7.00 -11.75 -19.45
CA GLU A 471 -7.74 -12.08 -20.67
C GLU A 471 -9.22 -11.71 -20.59
N ARG A 472 -9.87 -12.01 -19.45
CA ARG A 472 -11.34 -12.00 -19.33
C ARG A 472 -11.90 -11.00 -18.33
N GLY A 473 -11.07 -10.47 -17.42
CA GLY A 473 -11.50 -9.55 -16.36
C GLY A 473 -12.09 -8.23 -16.84
N GLY A 474 -12.52 -7.39 -15.91
CA GLY A 474 -13.16 -6.10 -16.20
C GLY A 474 -12.27 -4.89 -15.91
N LEU A 475 -11.00 -5.07 -15.53
CA LEU A 475 -10.08 -3.98 -15.20
C LEU A 475 -9.18 -3.61 -16.38
N ILE A 476 -8.93 -2.33 -16.57
CA ILE A 476 -7.83 -1.79 -17.39
C ILE A 476 -6.87 -1.13 -16.42
N ILE A 477 -5.83 -1.83 -16.00
CA ILE A 477 -4.82 -1.27 -15.09
C ILE A 477 -3.67 -0.73 -15.93
N TRP A 478 -3.57 0.59 -15.97
CA TRP A 478 -2.66 1.27 -16.88
C TRP A 478 -1.38 1.78 -16.21
N GLY A 479 -1.39 1.95 -14.87
CA GLY A 479 -0.24 2.49 -14.17
C GLY A 479 -0.26 2.27 -12.67
N TYR A 480 0.94 2.24 -12.10
CA TYR A 480 1.22 2.24 -10.66
C TYR A 480 1.78 3.61 -10.29
N PRO A 481 1.00 4.53 -9.68
CA PRO A 481 1.49 5.82 -9.24
C PRO A 481 2.51 5.67 -8.11
N ASP A 482 3.49 6.56 -8.08
CA ASP A 482 4.32 6.74 -6.90
C ASP A 482 3.51 7.49 -5.83
N THR A 483 3.66 7.11 -4.56
CA THR A 483 3.18 7.90 -3.43
C THR A 483 4.23 8.96 -3.11
N ILE A 484 3.82 10.23 -3.15
CA ILE A 484 4.72 11.36 -2.97
C ILE A 484 4.30 12.14 -1.74
N ASP A 485 5.21 12.26 -0.79
CA ASP A 485 5.06 13.01 0.44
C ASP A 485 6.17 14.06 0.57
N ALA A 486 6.10 14.93 1.56
CA ALA A 486 7.17 15.88 1.83
C ALA A 486 7.34 16.13 3.32
N HIS A 487 8.56 16.42 3.72
CA HIS A 487 8.85 16.76 5.12
C HIS A 487 9.99 17.78 5.24
N SER A 488 10.06 18.45 6.38
CA SER A 488 11.19 19.29 6.75
C SER A 488 12.48 18.48 6.78
N ALA A 489 13.58 19.06 6.32
CA ALA A 489 14.91 18.47 6.43
C ALA A 489 15.34 18.23 7.89
N GLN A 490 14.67 18.87 8.86
CA GLN A 490 14.88 18.67 10.29
C GLN A 490 14.27 17.36 10.82
N ILE A 491 13.50 16.63 10.00
CA ILE A 491 12.91 15.34 10.37
C ILE A 491 13.67 14.23 9.68
N GLY A 492 14.08 13.22 10.47
CA GLY A 492 14.61 11.94 10.01
C GLY A 492 13.67 10.80 10.34
N GLY A 493 13.98 9.59 9.84
CA GLY A 493 13.22 8.37 10.13
C GLY A 493 11.94 8.18 9.31
N LEU A 494 11.66 9.07 8.34
CA LEU A 494 10.66 8.84 7.31
C LEU A 494 11.35 8.30 6.06
N GLU A 495 11.00 7.10 5.66
CA GLU A 495 11.63 6.37 4.55
C GLU A 495 10.58 5.96 3.50
N PRO A 496 10.98 5.75 2.23
CA PRO A 496 10.09 5.20 1.21
C PRO A 496 9.49 3.86 1.64
N ASP A 497 8.21 3.63 1.27
CA ASP A 497 7.45 2.45 1.66
C ASP A 497 6.70 1.87 0.46
N LEU A 498 6.76 0.55 0.27
CA LEU A 498 6.12 -0.13 -0.86
C LEU A 498 4.65 -0.49 -0.62
N THR A 499 4.10 -0.21 0.56
CA THR A 499 2.70 -0.51 0.88
C THR A 499 1.71 0.44 0.19
N GLY A 500 2.18 1.61 -0.27
CA GLY A 500 1.36 2.61 -0.94
C GLY A 500 0.64 3.60 -0.02
N TRP A 501 0.93 3.53 1.28
CA TRP A 501 0.47 4.51 2.24
C TRP A 501 1.50 5.61 2.43
N GLY A 502 1.03 6.84 2.71
CA GLY A 502 1.89 8.01 2.86
C GLY A 502 2.79 7.95 4.10
N LEU A 503 3.86 8.75 4.08
CA LEU A 503 4.76 9.03 5.20
C LEU A 503 5.24 7.76 5.90
N ASN A 504 5.79 6.81 5.15
CA ASN A 504 6.24 5.52 5.67
C ASN A 504 5.10 4.76 6.40
N ARG A 505 3.92 4.65 5.74
CA ARG A 505 2.74 3.99 6.32
C ARG A 505 2.33 4.59 7.67
N TYR A 506 2.48 5.92 7.81
CA TYR A 506 2.20 6.64 9.07
C TYR A 506 2.92 6.09 10.31
N LYS A 507 4.07 5.43 10.16
CA LYS A 507 4.86 4.87 11.28
C LYS A 507 5.69 5.94 12.00
N PHE A 508 5.01 6.92 12.60
CA PHE A 508 5.66 8.08 13.20
C PHE A 508 6.52 7.77 14.43
N LYS A 509 6.44 6.57 14.99
CA LYS A 509 7.39 6.13 16.04
C LYS A 509 8.85 6.12 15.59
N LYS A 510 9.11 6.02 14.27
CA LYS A 510 10.45 6.09 13.70
C LYS A 510 10.93 7.52 13.44
N ALA A 511 10.01 8.49 13.39
CA ALA A 511 10.34 9.88 13.10
C ALA A 511 11.05 10.53 14.30
N TYR A 512 12.08 11.33 14.01
CA TYR A 512 12.88 12.05 15.01
C TYR A 512 13.34 13.40 14.48
N PHE A 513 13.64 14.32 15.39
CA PHE A 513 14.30 15.56 15.04
C PHE A 513 15.80 15.32 14.83
N VAL A 514 16.36 15.93 13.79
CA VAL A 514 17.77 15.87 13.47
C VAL A 514 18.51 16.91 14.29
N ALA A 515 19.65 16.50 14.89
CA ALA A 515 20.49 17.38 15.69
C ALA A 515 21.27 18.38 14.83
#